data_38facb526b9864409ae19a73f669cd3e
#
_entry.id   38facb526b9864409ae19a73f669cd3e
#
_cell.length_a   1.000
_cell.length_b   1.000
_cell.length_c   1.000
_cell.angle_alpha   90.00
_cell.angle_beta   90.00
_cell.angle_gamma   90.00
#
_symmetry.space_group_name_H-M   'P 1'
#
loop_
_entity.id
_entity.type
_entity.pdbx_description
1 polymer ?
#
loop_
_entity_poly.entity_id
_entity_poly.type
_entity_poly.pdbx_seq_one_letter_code
_entity_poly.pdbx_strand_id
1 'polypeptide(L)'
;MYTEAQKKTLEMISKIGIIPVIAIDDAAKAVPLAKALVAGGLPAAEVTFRTAAAEDAIKAIAAEVPEMLLGAGTVITDEQADRALAAGCTFLVSPGFIPELTQYVINKGGLMIPGTSTLGEMEQALRMGLEVPKFFPAEANGGVGFLKNCAGPHKNLKWMCTGGISAKNVNDYLGINQITAVGGTWMFKGKDGSDLIKTEQWDEITRLCREAVNTMLGFEVRHVGMNSDFSGIGVACNHYPKLGKLGHIAIGTNSVERAIYQLESLGVEFNYDEYVARDKKNPNVIKAIYLKEAFSGFAVHLVQK
;
A
#
# COMPACT_ATOMS: atom_id res chain seq x y z
N MET A 1 -2.53 4.23 22.31
CA MET A 1 -1.36 3.49 21.76
C MET A 1 -1.90 2.28 21.02
N TYR A 2 -1.47 2.04 19.78
CA TYR A 2 -1.93 0.91 18.98
C TYR A 2 -1.60 -0.44 19.62
N THR A 3 -2.54 -1.39 19.54
CA THR A 3 -2.30 -2.81 19.87
C THR A 3 -1.37 -3.45 18.84
N GLU A 4 -0.80 -4.61 19.13
CA GLU A 4 0.05 -5.33 18.17
C GLU A 4 -0.72 -5.73 16.89
N ALA A 5 -2.00 -6.09 17.00
CA ALA A 5 -2.86 -6.37 15.85
C ALA A 5 -3.06 -5.12 14.96
N GLN A 6 -3.32 -3.96 15.57
CA GLN A 6 -3.47 -2.70 14.85
C GLN A 6 -2.16 -2.26 14.16
N LYS A 7 -1.01 -2.44 14.84
CA LYS A 7 0.31 -2.18 14.23
C LYS A 7 0.55 -3.07 13.01
N LYS A 8 0.22 -4.37 13.12
CA LYS A 8 0.32 -5.32 12.00
C LYS A 8 -0.57 -4.91 10.83
N THR A 9 -1.81 -4.47 11.11
CA THR A 9 -2.71 -3.94 10.07
C THR A 9 -2.12 -2.72 9.37
N LEU A 10 -1.59 -1.74 10.11
CA LEU A 10 -0.94 -0.55 9.56
C LEU A 10 0.33 -0.89 8.77
N GLU A 11 1.10 -1.86 9.22
CA GLU A 11 2.26 -2.38 8.50
C GLU A 11 1.85 -3.01 7.16
N MET A 12 0.80 -3.83 7.15
CA MET A 12 0.27 -4.41 5.91
C MET A 12 -0.26 -3.34 4.95
N ILE A 13 -1.00 -2.35 5.44
CA ILE A 13 -1.43 -1.18 4.65
C ILE A 13 -0.21 -0.50 3.99
N SER A 14 0.89 -0.32 4.75
CA SER A 14 2.11 0.30 4.24
C SER A 14 2.81 -0.55 3.17
N LYS A 15 2.88 -1.85 3.36
CA LYS A 15 3.51 -2.80 2.41
C LYS A 15 2.71 -2.92 1.12
N ILE A 16 1.38 -2.98 1.20
CA ILE A 16 0.51 -2.99 0.03
C ILE A 16 0.58 -1.65 -0.71
N GLY A 17 0.58 -0.53 0.01
CA GLY A 17 0.82 0.82 -0.50
C GLY A 17 -0.33 1.45 -1.27
N ILE A 18 -1.18 0.68 -1.94
CA ILE A 18 -2.38 1.13 -2.64
C ILE A 18 -3.58 0.37 -2.09
N ILE A 19 -4.57 1.10 -1.59
CA ILE A 19 -5.82 0.53 -1.04
C ILE A 19 -6.96 0.87 -2.00
N PRO A 20 -7.48 -0.10 -2.76
CA PRO A 20 -8.66 0.08 -3.58
C PRO A 20 -9.87 0.50 -2.77
N VAL A 21 -10.53 1.61 -3.15
CA VAL A 21 -11.74 2.13 -2.50
C VAL A 21 -12.95 1.71 -3.31
N ILE A 22 -13.84 0.93 -2.70
CA ILE A 22 -14.92 0.23 -3.39
C ILE A 22 -16.28 0.77 -2.95
N ALA A 23 -17.15 1.07 -3.92
CA ALA A 23 -18.59 1.15 -3.71
C ALA A 23 -19.22 0.01 -4.51
N ILE A 24 -19.91 -0.89 -3.84
CA ILE A 24 -20.51 -2.08 -4.46
C ILE A 24 -22.00 -2.09 -4.19
N ASP A 25 -22.80 -2.20 -5.25
CA ASP A 25 -24.27 -2.17 -5.15
C ASP A 25 -24.89 -3.57 -5.07
N ASP A 26 -24.10 -4.61 -5.41
CA ASP A 26 -24.50 -6.01 -5.42
C ASP A 26 -23.44 -6.85 -4.72
N ALA A 27 -23.79 -7.47 -3.59
CA ALA A 27 -22.89 -8.30 -2.80
C ALA A 27 -22.40 -9.54 -3.55
N ALA A 28 -23.12 -10.05 -4.56
CA ALA A 28 -22.68 -11.19 -5.37
C ALA A 28 -21.41 -10.89 -6.15
N LYS A 29 -21.12 -9.63 -6.43
CA LYS A 29 -19.89 -9.18 -7.15
C LYS A 29 -18.67 -9.07 -6.24
N ALA A 30 -18.84 -9.14 -4.92
CA ALA A 30 -17.80 -8.84 -3.94
C ALA A 30 -16.64 -9.85 -3.99
N VAL A 31 -16.95 -11.15 -4.01
CA VAL A 31 -15.94 -12.22 -4.04
C VAL A 31 -15.17 -12.26 -5.36
N PRO A 32 -15.82 -12.22 -6.55
CA PRO A 32 -15.10 -12.10 -7.81
C PRO A 32 -14.19 -10.87 -7.89
N LEU A 33 -14.66 -9.72 -7.41
CA LEU A 33 -13.87 -8.50 -7.33
C LEU A 33 -12.63 -8.67 -6.42
N ALA A 34 -12.82 -9.21 -5.22
CA ALA A 34 -11.73 -9.45 -4.28
C ALA A 34 -10.66 -10.38 -4.86
N LYS A 35 -11.07 -11.47 -5.53
CA LYS A 35 -10.16 -12.37 -6.24
C LYS A 35 -9.38 -11.67 -7.35
N ALA A 36 -10.04 -10.77 -8.10
CA ALA A 36 -9.37 -9.97 -9.13
C ALA A 36 -8.33 -9.00 -8.53
N LEU A 37 -8.62 -8.39 -7.38
CA LEU A 37 -7.68 -7.52 -6.66
C LEU A 37 -6.46 -8.31 -6.18
N VAL A 38 -6.66 -9.46 -5.54
CA VAL A 38 -5.57 -10.35 -5.09
C VAL A 38 -4.70 -10.78 -6.28
N ALA A 39 -5.32 -11.27 -7.35
CA ALA A 39 -4.60 -11.66 -8.57
C ALA A 39 -3.84 -10.51 -9.23
N GLY A 40 -4.28 -9.28 -9.00
CA GLY A 40 -3.62 -8.04 -9.43
C GLY A 40 -2.52 -7.53 -8.50
N GLY A 41 -2.28 -8.19 -7.34
CA GLY A 41 -1.26 -7.80 -6.35
C GLY A 41 -1.72 -6.74 -5.35
N LEU A 42 -3.03 -6.48 -5.24
CA LEU A 42 -3.61 -5.56 -4.26
C LEU A 42 -4.58 -6.30 -3.31
N PRO A 43 -4.07 -7.12 -2.37
CA PRO A 43 -4.91 -7.90 -1.45
C PRO A 43 -5.46 -7.03 -0.30
N ALA A 44 -6.06 -5.90 -0.64
CA ALA A 44 -6.71 -4.99 0.31
C ALA A 44 -7.90 -4.29 -0.33
N ALA A 45 -8.87 -3.89 0.49
CA ALA A 45 -10.00 -3.08 0.04
C ALA A 45 -10.57 -2.22 1.19
N GLU A 46 -10.90 -0.96 0.87
CA GLU A 46 -11.79 -0.10 1.65
C GLU A 46 -13.20 -0.18 1.05
N VAL A 47 -14.07 -1.05 1.59
CA VAL A 47 -15.46 -1.17 1.13
C VAL A 47 -16.31 -0.11 1.81
N THR A 48 -16.92 0.80 1.04
CA THR A 48 -17.59 1.97 1.59
C THR A 48 -19.03 1.69 1.98
N PHE A 49 -19.45 2.12 3.19
CA PHE A 49 -20.83 2.04 3.70
C PHE A 49 -21.76 3.08 3.03
N ARG A 50 -21.59 3.28 1.72
CA ARG A 50 -22.45 4.14 0.87
C ARG A 50 -23.61 3.39 0.23
N THR A 51 -23.59 2.07 0.29
CA THR A 51 -24.59 1.19 -0.33
C THR A 51 -25.14 0.22 0.73
N ALA A 52 -26.35 -0.28 0.51
CA ALA A 52 -26.95 -1.28 1.38
C ALA A 52 -26.21 -2.64 1.32
N ALA A 53 -25.54 -2.94 0.21
CA ALA A 53 -24.83 -4.19 -0.01
C ALA A 53 -23.44 -4.26 0.70
N ALA A 54 -22.95 -3.15 1.27
CA ALA A 54 -21.59 -3.05 1.78
C ALA A 54 -21.25 -4.11 2.85
N GLU A 55 -22.14 -4.28 3.84
CA GLU A 55 -21.93 -5.25 4.93
C GLU A 55 -21.90 -6.69 4.43
N ASP A 56 -22.86 -7.07 3.58
CA ASP A 56 -22.92 -8.43 3.02
C ASP A 56 -21.72 -8.70 2.08
N ALA A 57 -21.29 -7.68 1.34
CA ALA A 57 -20.08 -7.75 0.52
C ALA A 57 -18.82 -8.01 1.38
N ILE A 58 -18.66 -7.29 2.50
CA ILE A 58 -17.54 -7.49 3.43
C ILE A 58 -17.58 -8.90 4.02
N LYS A 59 -18.76 -9.36 4.51
CA LYS A 59 -18.91 -10.72 5.05
C LYS A 59 -18.53 -11.80 4.05
N ALA A 60 -18.98 -11.66 2.80
CA ALA A 60 -18.68 -12.60 1.74
C ALA A 60 -17.18 -12.64 1.43
N ILE A 61 -16.52 -11.48 1.31
CA ILE A 61 -15.08 -11.43 1.09
C ILE A 61 -14.32 -12.03 2.27
N ALA A 62 -14.66 -11.67 3.50
CA ALA A 62 -14.01 -12.19 4.71
C ALA A 62 -14.09 -13.72 4.82
N ALA A 63 -15.19 -14.32 4.36
CA ALA A 63 -15.41 -15.76 4.39
C ALA A 63 -14.66 -16.51 3.28
N GLU A 64 -14.57 -15.94 2.07
CA GLU A 64 -14.11 -16.66 0.88
C GLU A 64 -12.74 -16.23 0.37
N VAL A 65 -12.21 -15.07 0.80
CA VAL A 65 -10.91 -14.52 0.39
C VAL A 65 -10.12 -14.06 1.63
N PRO A 66 -9.69 -15.01 2.48
CA PRO A 66 -9.10 -14.70 3.79
C PRO A 66 -7.78 -13.92 3.72
N GLU A 67 -7.10 -13.91 2.56
CA GLU A 67 -5.90 -13.11 2.32
C GLU A 67 -6.17 -11.61 2.15
N MET A 68 -7.44 -11.20 1.99
CA MET A 68 -7.80 -9.79 1.85
C MET A 68 -7.71 -9.02 3.17
N LEU A 69 -6.98 -7.92 3.16
CA LEU A 69 -7.02 -6.93 4.22
C LEU A 69 -8.25 -6.03 4.04
N LEU A 70 -9.27 -6.24 4.86
CA LEU A 70 -10.54 -5.56 4.72
C LEU A 70 -10.68 -4.36 5.65
N GLY A 71 -11.09 -3.23 5.09
CA GLY A 71 -11.52 -2.04 5.79
C GLY A 71 -12.90 -1.59 5.35
N ALA A 72 -13.60 -0.91 6.25
CA ALA A 72 -14.87 -0.24 5.93
C ALA A 72 -14.62 1.27 5.78
N GLY A 73 -15.03 1.82 4.63
CA GLY A 73 -14.99 3.26 4.37
C GLY A 73 -16.33 3.94 4.56
N THR A 74 -16.32 5.27 4.70
CA THR A 74 -17.51 6.09 4.91
C THR A 74 -18.30 5.67 6.17
N VAL A 75 -17.58 5.23 7.21
CA VAL A 75 -18.13 4.95 8.53
C VAL A 75 -18.34 6.28 9.25
N ILE A 76 -19.59 6.66 9.52
CA ILE A 76 -19.96 7.95 10.10
C ILE A 76 -20.88 7.84 11.33
N THR A 77 -21.26 6.61 11.72
CA THR A 77 -22.05 6.32 12.92
C THR A 77 -21.48 5.13 13.69
N ASP A 78 -21.79 5.08 14.99
CA ASP A 78 -21.40 3.97 15.88
C ASP A 78 -21.98 2.64 15.39
N GLU A 79 -23.23 2.65 14.90
CA GLU A 79 -23.89 1.47 14.34
C GLU A 79 -23.12 0.92 13.11
N GLN A 80 -22.70 1.80 12.19
CA GLN A 80 -21.90 1.38 11.05
C GLN A 80 -20.56 0.81 11.50
N ALA A 81 -19.93 1.39 12.53
CA ALA A 81 -18.70 0.86 13.08
C ALA A 81 -18.86 -0.54 13.66
N ASP A 82 -19.91 -0.78 14.45
CA ASP A 82 -20.22 -2.11 15.02
C ASP A 82 -20.47 -3.14 13.92
N ARG A 83 -21.27 -2.80 12.91
CA ARG A 83 -21.55 -3.67 11.77
C ARG A 83 -20.31 -4.00 10.96
N ALA A 84 -19.44 -3.02 10.72
CA ALA A 84 -18.20 -3.21 9.99
C ALA A 84 -17.22 -4.14 10.74
N LEU A 85 -17.06 -3.93 12.05
CA LEU A 85 -16.20 -4.78 12.87
C LEU A 85 -16.76 -6.22 12.94
N ALA A 86 -18.07 -6.38 13.14
CA ALA A 86 -18.74 -7.68 13.15
C ALA A 86 -18.65 -8.41 11.79
N ALA A 87 -18.62 -7.67 10.69
CA ALA A 87 -18.46 -8.23 9.34
C ALA A 87 -17.02 -8.68 9.01
N GLY A 88 -16.03 -8.36 9.88
CA GLY A 88 -14.63 -8.81 9.72
C GLY A 88 -13.65 -7.72 9.26
N CYS A 89 -14.03 -6.44 9.28
CA CYS A 89 -13.11 -5.37 8.98
C CYS A 89 -12.00 -5.24 10.04
N THR A 90 -10.76 -5.07 9.59
CA THR A 90 -9.59 -4.87 10.46
C THR A 90 -9.27 -3.39 10.68
N PHE A 91 -9.79 -2.50 9.84
CA PHE A 91 -9.69 -1.05 9.99
C PHE A 91 -10.95 -0.35 9.50
N LEU A 92 -11.24 0.81 10.08
CA LEU A 92 -12.39 1.65 9.73
C LEU A 92 -11.89 3.02 9.26
N VAL A 93 -12.59 3.58 8.29
CA VAL A 93 -12.23 4.87 7.67
C VAL A 93 -13.46 5.77 7.61
N SER A 94 -13.35 7.00 8.08
CA SER A 94 -14.37 8.04 7.90
C SER A 94 -13.94 9.08 6.86
N PRO A 95 -14.88 9.75 6.21
CA PRO A 95 -14.56 10.83 5.27
C PRO A 95 -14.05 12.10 5.96
N GLY A 96 -14.48 12.36 7.18
CA GLY A 96 -14.07 13.48 8.01
C GLY A 96 -13.72 13.05 9.43
N PHE A 97 -13.21 13.97 10.21
CA PHE A 97 -12.84 13.72 11.60
C PHE A 97 -14.06 13.91 12.51
N ILE A 98 -14.52 12.82 13.11
CA ILE A 98 -15.62 12.79 14.09
C ILE A 98 -15.02 12.26 15.40
N PRO A 99 -14.66 13.15 16.35
CA PRO A 99 -13.94 12.75 17.58
C PRO A 99 -14.70 11.71 18.40
N GLU A 100 -16.03 11.84 18.54
CA GLU A 100 -16.88 10.95 19.32
C GLU A 100 -16.89 9.53 18.72
N LEU A 101 -17.10 9.41 17.41
CA LEU A 101 -17.04 8.14 16.70
C LEU A 101 -15.64 7.53 16.77
N THR A 102 -14.61 8.36 16.59
CA THR A 102 -13.21 7.93 16.68
C THR A 102 -12.92 7.33 18.05
N GLN A 103 -13.36 8.00 19.13
CA GLN A 103 -13.21 7.49 20.49
C GLN A 103 -14.04 6.22 20.73
N TYR A 104 -15.23 6.15 20.17
CA TYR A 104 -16.08 4.96 20.24
C TYR A 104 -15.37 3.74 19.65
N VAL A 105 -14.83 3.87 18.43
CA VAL A 105 -14.09 2.78 17.75
C VAL A 105 -12.85 2.37 18.55
N ILE A 106 -12.08 3.33 19.09
CA ILE A 106 -10.93 3.05 19.94
C ILE A 106 -11.34 2.25 21.18
N ASN A 107 -12.42 2.64 21.85
CA ASN A 107 -12.94 1.95 23.05
C ASN A 107 -13.40 0.51 22.76
N LYS A 108 -13.85 0.23 21.54
CA LYS A 108 -14.17 -1.13 21.03
C LYS A 108 -12.92 -1.94 20.64
N GLY A 109 -11.73 -1.35 20.70
CA GLY A 109 -10.49 -1.99 20.26
C GLY A 109 -10.28 -1.99 18.75
N GLY A 110 -11.13 -1.27 17.98
CA GLY A 110 -11.01 -1.11 16.53
C GLY A 110 -9.88 -0.18 16.13
N LEU A 111 -9.39 -0.32 14.90
CA LEU A 111 -8.45 0.60 14.27
C LEU A 111 -9.24 1.63 13.46
N MET A 112 -9.23 2.89 13.91
CA MET A 112 -9.83 4.01 13.18
C MET A 112 -8.76 4.79 12.41
N ILE A 113 -9.03 5.08 11.14
CA ILE A 113 -8.25 5.95 10.25
C ILE A 113 -9.18 7.11 9.85
N PRO A 114 -9.33 8.13 10.72
CA PRO A 114 -10.29 9.21 10.50
C PRO A 114 -9.84 10.13 9.38
N GLY A 115 -10.79 10.61 8.55
CA GLY A 115 -10.55 11.63 7.54
C GLY A 115 -10.16 12.96 8.17
N THR A 116 -9.14 13.61 7.62
CA THR A 116 -8.65 14.92 8.04
C THR A 116 -8.33 15.77 6.81
N SER A 117 -8.54 17.08 6.90
CA SER A 117 -8.22 18.03 5.85
C SER A 117 -7.41 19.23 6.33
N THR A 118 -7.36 19.43 7.63
CA THR A 118 -6.63 20.52 8.28
C THR A 118 -5.58 20.00 9.26
N LEU A 119 -4.56 20.80 9.52
CA LEU A 119 -3.51 20.45 10.48
C LEU A 119 -4.08 20.28 11.90
N GLY A 120 -5.06 21.11 12.29
CA GLY A 120 -5.71 21.00 13.60
C GLY A 120 -6.42 19.66 13.81
N GLU A 121 -7.12 19.13 12.78
CA GLU A 121 -7.73 17.79 12.84
C GLU A 121 -6.67 16.68 12.94
N MET A 122 -5.57 16.82 12.22
CA MET A 122 -4.44 15.88 12.27
C MET A 122 -3.80 15.86 13.67
N GLU A 123 -3.58 17.05 14.27
CA GLU A 123 -3.06 17.18 15.64
C GLU A 123 -4.01 16.60 16.69
N GLN A 124 -5.31 16.76 16.49
CA GLN A 124 -6.30 16.16 17.37
C GLN A 124 -6.31 14.63 17.24
N ALA A 125 -6.19 14.08 16.03
CA ALA A 125 -6.03 12.65 15.83
C ALA A 125 -4.76 12.11 16.53
N LEU A 126 -3.63 12.82 16.42
CA LEU A 126 -2.39 12.47 17.14
C LEU A 126 -2.58 12.45 18.66
N ARG A 127 -3.30 13.43 19.23
CA ARG A 127 -3.61 13.47 20.69
C ARG A 127 -4.45 12.27 21.13
N MET A 128 -5.27 11.72 20.24
CA MET A 128 -6.04 10.50 20.48
C MET A 128 -5.21 9.21 20.26
N GLY A 129 -3.92 9.33 19.93
CA GLY A 129 -3.01 8.20 19.70
C GLY A 129 -3.04 7.63 18.30
N LEU A 130 -3.63 8.34 17.34
CA LEU A 130 -3.75 7.92 15.95
C LEU A 130 -2.65 8.61 15.11
N GLU A 131 -1.63 7.85 14.74
CA GLU A 131 -0.47 8.35 13.98
C GLU A 131 -0.70 8.36 12.47
N VAL A 132 -1.74 7.67 11.98
CA VAL A 132 -2.03 7.50 10.55
C VAL A 132 -3.47 7.91 10.24
N PRO A 133 -3.82 9.22 10.32
CA PRO A 133 -5.11 9.69 9.81
C PRO A 133 -5.17 9.61 8.28
N LYS A 134 -6.40 9.60 7.73
CA LYS A 134 -6.64 9.75 6.30
C LYS A 134 -6.55 11.23 5.92
N PHE A 135 -5.82 11.57 4.86
CA PHE A 135 -5.89 12.89 4.23
C PHE A 135 -6.87 12.87 3.08
N PHE A 136 -7.99 13.59 3.21
CA PHE A 136 -9.12 13.54 2.26
C PHE A 136 -9.92 14.83 2.24
N PRO A 137 -10.39 15.27 1.03
CA PRO A 137 -9.96 14.84 -0.30
C PRO A 137 -8.57 15.41 -0.66
N ALA A 138 -7.59 14.53 -0.96
CA ALA A 138 -6.17 14.89 -0.97
C ALA A 138 -5.83 15.99 -1.99
N GLU A 139 -6.15 15.80 -3.27
CA GLU A 139 -5.82 16.80 -4.30
C GLU A 139 -6.54 18.14 -4.08
N ALA A 140 -7.83 18.10 -3.70
CA ALA A 140 -8.60 19.31 -3.47
C ALA A 140 -8.09 20.12 -2.25
N ASN A 141 -7.45 19.47 -1.29
CA ASN A 141 -6.88 20.09 -0.10
C ASN A 141 -5.39 20.49 -0.26
N GLY A 142 -4.90 20.62 -1.48
CA GLY A 142 -3.55 21.08 -1.77
C GLY A 142 -2.52 19.97 -1.96
N GLY A 143 -2.94 18.70 -1.96
CA GLY A 143 -2.15 17.56 -2.39
C GLY A 143 -0.79 17.41 -1.70
N VAL A 144 0.17 16.95 -2.48
CA VAL A 144 1.58 16.75 -2.04
C VAL A 144 2.21 18.04 -1.49
N GLY A 145 1.84 19.21 -2.03
CA GLY A 145 2.37 20.50 -1.58
C GLY A 145 1.99 20.78 -0.13
N PHE A 146 0.72 20.59 0.23
CA PHE A 146 0.24 20.75 1.61
C PHE A 146 0.93 19.76 2.56
N LEU A 147 1.00 18.48 2.20
CA LEU A 147 1.60 17.44 3.05
C LEU A 147 3.09 17.66 3.32
N LYS A 148 3.86 18.12 2.33
CA LYS A 148 5.27 18.46 2.53
C LYS A 148 5.46 19.58 3.55
N ASN A 149 4.56 20.57 3.58
CA ASN A 149 4.60 21.63 4.58
C ASN A 149 4.20 21.12 5.97
N CYS A 150 3.26 20.18 6.08
CA CYS A 150 2.86 19.57 7.36
C CYS A 150 3.92 18.61 7.91
N ALA A 151 4.69 17.95 7.05
CA ALA A 151 5.68 16.94 7.44
C ALA A 151 6.82 17.49 8.30
N GLY A 152 7.20 18.76 8.12
CA GLY A 152 8.28 19.41 8.86
C GLY A 152 8.05 19.46 10.37
N PRO A 153 6.95 20.10 10.85
CA PRO A 153 6.64 20.21 12.27
C PRO A 153 6.20 18.89 12.92
N HIS A 154 5.67 17.93 12.16
CA HIS A 154 5.06 16.70 12.68
C HIS A 154 5.74 15.43 12.18
N LYS A 155 6.93 15.13 12.70
CA LYS A 155 7.75 13.98 12.26
C LYS A 155 7.09 12.61 12.50
N ASN A 156 6.21 12.50 13.48
CA ASN A 156 5.53 11.24 13.84
C ASN A 156 4.19 11.07 13.12
N LEU A 157 3.69 12.11 12.44
CA LEU A 157 2.46 12.05 11.69
C LEU A 157 2.70 11.35 10.35
N LYS A 158 1.87 10.38 10.05
CA LYS A 158 1.82 9.68 8.78
C LYS A 158 0.44 9.85 8.16
N TRP A 159 0.27 9.50 6.90
CA TRP A 159 -1.02 9.66 6.23
C TRP A 159 -1.36 8.46 5.35
N MET A 160 -2.66 8.14 5.31
CA MET A 160 -3.27 7.41 4.19
C MET A 160 -4.01 8.45 3.32
N CYS A 161 -3.54 8.69 2.10
CA CYS A 161 -4.06 9.75 1.24
C CYS A 161 -5.10 9.23 0.26
N THR A 162 -6.24 9.93 0.11
CA THR A 162 -7.31 9.53 -0.82
C THR A 162 -7.95 10.78 -1.44
N GLY A 163 -8.43 10.66 -2.69
CA GLY A 163 -9.15 11.74 -3.39
C GLY A 163 -8.29 12.43 -4.44
N GLY A 164 -8.59 12.15 -5.71
CA GLY A 164 -7.88 12.67 -6.88
C GLY A 164 -6.56 11.94 -7.19
N ILE A 165 -6.26 10.84 -6.48
CA ILE A 165 -5.06 10.02 -6.73
C ILE A 165 -5.33 9.03 -7.85
N SER A 166 -4.33 8.84 -8.71
CA SER A 166 -4.37 8.00 -9.90
C SER A 166 -2.97 7.48 -10.25
N ALA A 167 -2.84 6.68 -11.30
CA ALA A 167 -1.54 6.23 -11.79
C ALA A 167 -0.58 7.39 -12.15
N LYS A 168 -1.10 8.59 -12.42
CA LYS A 168 -0.26 9.74 -12.82
C LYS A 168 0.49 10.39 -11.65
N ASN A 169 -0.09 10.38 -10.44
CA ASN A 169 0.45 11.08 -9.26
C ASN A 169 0.71 10.18 -8.05
N VAL A 170 0.45 8.88 -8.15
CA VAL A 170 0.63 7.92 -7.05
C VAL A 170 2.04 7.98 -6.47
N ASN A 171 3.07 8.10 -7.30
CA ASN A 171 4.47 8.14 -6.86
C ASN A 171 4.88 9.49 -6.26
N ASP A 172 4.19 10.59 -6.61
CA ASP A 172 4.40 11.88 -5.95
C ASP A 172 3.99 11.83 -4.48
N TYR A 173 2.91 11.09 -4.19
CA TYR A 173 2.48 10.80 -2.82
C TYR A 173 3.40 9.79 -2.14
N LEU A 174 3.53 8.58 -2.69
CA LEU A 174 4.29 7.48 -2.07
C LEU A 174 5.79 7.76 -1.94
N GLY A 175 6.31 8.77 -2.65
CA GLY A 175 7.67 9.29 -2.50
C GLY A 175 7.88 10.12 -1.23
N ILE A 176 6.82 10.51 -0.50
CA ILE A 176 6.92 11.16 0.81
C ILE A 176 7.00 10.10 1.91
N ASN A 177 8.09 10.07 2.67
CA ASN A 177 8.35 9.04 3.69
C ASN A 177 7.23 8.85 4.72
N GLN A 178 6.42 9.89 4.97
CA GLN A 178 5.34 9.86 5.93
C GLN A 178 4.02 9.35 5.33
N ILE A 179 3.96 9.06 4.03
CA ILE A 179 2.76 8.48 3.43
C ILE A 179 2.82 6.95 3.50
N THR A 180 1.93 6.41 4.31
CA THR A 180 1.79 4.97 4.55
C THR A 180 1.20 4.28 3.33
N ALA A 181 0.11 4.83 2.79
CA ALA A 181 -0.57 4.30 1.61
C ALA A 181 -1.41 5.36 0.92
N VAL A 182 -1.88 5.05 -0.28
CA VAL A 182 -2.86 5.84 -1.00
C VAL A 182 -4.12 5.03 -1.28
N GLY A 183 -5.29 5.68 -1.21
CA GLY A 183 -6.56 5.09 -1.62
C GLY A 183 -6.99 5.63 -2.99
N GLY A 184 -7.60 4.78 -3.81
CA GLY A 184 -8.06 5.21 -5.12
C GLY A 184 -9.03 4.25 -5.78
N THR A 185 -9.60 4.70 -6.90
CA THR A 185 -10.63 3.99 -7.66
C THR A 185 -10.27 3.79 -9.14
N TRP A 186 -9.07 4.22 -9.56
CA TRP A 186 -8.69 4.24 -10.98
C TRP A 186 -8.58 2.86 -11.61
N MET A 187 -8.34 1.80 -10.81
CA MET A 187 -8.31 0.43 -11.28
C MET A 187 -9.70 -0.14 -11.62
N PHE A 188 -10.76 0.61 -11.33
CA PHE A 188 -12.15 0.22 -11.63
C PHE A 188 -12.75 0.97 -12.80
N LYS A 189 -11.95 1.79 -13.50
CA LYS A 189 -12.40 2.58 -14.64
C LYS A 189 -11.79 2.09 -15.94
N GLY A 190 -12.62 1.71 -16.88
CA GLY A 190 -12.22 1.40 -18.25
C GLY A 190 -11.66 2.63 -18.96
N LYS A 191 -10.93 2.41 -20.04
CA LYS A 191 -10.37 3.50 -20.88
C LYS A 191 -11.45 4.41 -21.48
N ASP A 192 -12.64 3.87 -21.69
CA ASP A 192 -13.85 4.56 -22.15
C ASP A 192 -14.64 5.25 -21.02
N GLY A 193 -14.14 5.17 -19.77
CA GLY A 193 -14.80 5.70 -18.59
C GLY A 193 -15.84 4.75 -17.97
N SER A 194 -16.04 3.55 -18.52
CA SER A 194 -16.96 2.55 -17.97
C SER A 194 -16.58 2.13 -16.55
N ASP A 195 -17.58 1.73 -15.77
CA ASP A 195 -17.41 1.13 -14.45
C ASP A 195 -17.23 -0.38 -14.61
N LEU A 196 -16.00 -0.82 -14.40
CA LEU A 196 -15.61 -2.22 -14.60
C LEU A 196 -16.22 -3.17 -13.57
N ILE A 197 -16.59 -2.69 -12.38
CA ILE A 197 -17.27 -3.49 -11.36
C ILE A 197 -18.71 -3.78 -11.83
N LYS A 198 -19.40 -2.75 -12.34
CA LYS A 198 -20.77 -2.90 -12.87
C LYS A 198 -20.83 -3.83 -14.05
N THR A 199 -19.83 -3.76 -14.93
CA THR A 199 -19.74 -4.59 -16.14
C THR A 199 -19.00 -5.92 -15.94
N GLU A 200 -18.59 -6.22 -14.71
CA GLU A 200 -17.96 -7.49 -14.29
C GLU A 200 -16.68 -7.83 -15.09
N GLN A 201 -15.88 -6.80 -15.42
CA GLN A 201 -14.64 -6.96 -16.17
C GLN A 201 -13.46 -7.32 -15.25
N TRP A 202 -13.51 -8.49 -14.62
CA TRP A 202 -12.57 -8.92 -13.57
C TRP A 202 -11.12 -9.03 -14.08
N ASP A 203 -10.92 -9.54 -15.28
CA ASP A 203 -9.58 -9.64 -15.88
C ASP A 203 -8.97 -8.27 -16.15
N GLU A 204 -9.79 -7.30 -16.60
CA GLU A 204 -9.33 -5.93 -16.81
C GLU A 204 -9.00 -5.24 -15.48
N ILE A 205 -9.79 -5.46 -14.44
CA ILE A 205 -9.47 -4.99 -13.07
C ILE A 205 -8.13 -5.58 -12.60
N THR A 206 -7.94 -6.89 -12.77
CA THR A 206 -6.67 -7.57 -12.44
C THR A 206 -5.49 -6.94 -13.18
N ARG A 207 -5.65 -6.68 -14.47
CA ARG A 207 -4.61 -6.04 -15.29
C ARG A 207 -4.29 -4.63 -14.80
N LEU A 208 -5.31 -3.81 -14.52
CA LEU A 208 -5.14 -2.44 -14.01
C LEU A 208 -4.53 -2.40 -12.61
N CYS A 209 -4.83 -3.37 -11.75
CA CYS A 209 -4.17 -3.52 -10.45
C CYS A 209 -2.67 -3.82 -10.61
N ARG A 210 -2.31 -4.75 -11.50
CA ARG A 210 -0.89 -5.03 -11.83
C ARG A 210 -0.17 -3.81 -12.37
N GLU A 211 -0.81 -3.03 -13.24
CA GLU A 211 -0.25 -1.77 -13.74
C GLU A 211 -0.06 -0.75 -12.60
N ALA A 212 -1.01 -0.67 -11.67
CA ALA A 212 -0.89 0.22 -10.50
C ALA A 212 0.29 -0.20 -9.61
N VAL A 213 0.45 -1.50 -9.33
CA VAL A 213 1.59 -2.06 -8.58
C VAL A 213 2.90 -1.78 -9.30
N ASN A 214 2.98 -2.06 -10.61
CA ASN A 214 4.19 -1.80 -11.40
C ASN A 214 4.55 -0.32 -11.41
N THR A 215 3.56 0.57 -11.53
CA THR A 215 3.76 2.02 -11.45
C THR A 215 4.31 2.42 -10.07
N MET A 216 3.72 1.90 -9.00
CA MET A 216 4.16 2.15 -7.62
C MET A 216 5.61 1.71 -7.41
N LEU A 217 5.96 0.51 -7.84
CA LEU A 217 7.29 -0.06 -7.67
C LEU A 217 8.33 0.57 -8.59
N GLY A 218 7.94 0.93 -9.81
CA GLY A 218 8.77 1.62 -10.79
C GLY A 218 10.08 0.91 -11.07
N PHE A 219 10.05 -0.40 -11.29
CA PHE A 219 11.27 -1.18 -11.56
C PHE A 219 12.04 -0.68 -12.78
N GLU A 220 13.37 -0.59 -12.63
CA GLU A 220 14.29 -0.28 -13.73
C GLU A 220 15.64 -0.94 -13.49
N VAL A 221 16.35 -1.29 -14.56
CA VAL A 221 17.73 -1.75 -14.46
C VAL A 221 18.63 -0.56 -14.11
N ARG A 222 19.30 -0.60 -12.96
CA ARG A 222 20.24 0.45 -12.52
C ARG A 222 21.63 0.23 -13.05
N HIS A 223 22.13 -0.98 -12.93
CA HIS A 223 23.43 -1.39 -13.49
C HIS A 223 23.53 -2.90 -13.59
N VAL A 224 24.47 -3.33 -14.40
CA VAL A 224 24.94 -4.71 -14.46
C VAL A 224 26.42 -4.69 -14.07
N GLY A 225 26.75 -5.44 -13.01
CA GLY A 225 28.14 -5.68 -12.62
C GLY A 225 28.58 -7.02 -13.19
N MET A 226 29.74 -7.06 -13.81
CA MET A 226 30.29 -8.28 -14.38
C MET A 226 31.51 -8.74 -13.56
N ASN A 227 31.59 -10.04 -13.25
CA ASN A 227 32.77 -10.66 -12.68
C ASN A 227 33.78 -10.95 -13.83
N SER A 228 34.62 -9.98 -14.13
CA SER A 228 35.58 -10.08 -15.22
C SER A 228 36.88 -9.36 -14.83
N ASP A 229 37.99 -9.93 -15.23
CA ASP A 229 39.33 -9.29 -15.09
C ASP A 229 39.56 -8.17 -16.12
N PHE A 230 38.59 -7.92 -17.00
CA PHE A 230 38.69 -6.94 -18.07
C PHE A 230 38.37 -5.52 -17.58
N SER A 231 39.43 -4.77 -17.26
CA SER A 231 39.34 -3.38 -16.76
C SER A 231 39.17 -2.31 -17.85
N GLY A 232 39.00 -2.70 -19.12
CA GLY A 232 39.22 -1.80 -20.27
C GLY A 232 38.02 -0.96 -20.72
N ILE A 233 36.78 -1.20 -20.25
CA ILE A 233 35.56 -0.56 -20.80
C ILE A 233 34.67 0.11 -19.76
N GLY A 234 35.20 0.53 -18.60
CA GLY A 234 34.44 1.32 -17.63
C GLY A 234 33.25 0.56 -16.96
N VAL A 235 33.19 -0.74 -17.08
CA VAL A 235 32.26 -1.59 -16.36
C VAL A 235 32.84 -1.82 -14.96
N ALA A 236 32.05 -1.59 -13.92
CA ALA A 236 32.46 -1.87 -12.54
C ALA A 236 32.79 -3.36 -12.39
N CYS A 237 34.07 -3.70 -12.38
CA CYS A 237 34.56 -5.06 -12.11
C CYS A 237 34.59 -5.24 -10.60
N ASN A 238 33.55 -5.88 -10.05
CA ASN A 238 33.52 -6.24 -8.65
C ASN A 238 33.69 -7.76 -8.50
N HIS A 239 34.79 -8.17 -7.86
CA HIS A 239 34.98 -9.56 -7.46
C HIS A 239 34.15 -9.87 -6.23
N TYR A 240 32.90 -10.26 -6.43
CA TYR A 240 32.05 -10.82 -5.39
C TYR A 240 31.78 -12.31 -5.70
N PRO A 241 32.74 -13.22 -5.38
CA PRO A 241 32.66 -14.64 -5.79
C PRO A 241 31.44 -15.39 -5.27
N LYS A 242 30.71 -14.82 -4.30
CA LYS A 242 29.49 -15.42 -3.72
C LYS A 242 28.19 -14.92 -4.37
N LEU A 243 28.23 -13.91 -5.24
CA LEU A 243 27.05 -13.22 -5.78
C LEU A 243 26.97 -13.39 -7.30
N GLY A 244 26.61 -14.61 -7.72
CA GLY A 244 26.48 -14.96 -9.15
C GLY A 244 27.83 -15.23 -9.83
N LYS A 245 27.89 -16.27 -10.65
CA LYS A 245 29.12 -16.69 -11.36
C LYS A 245 29.58 -15.64 -12.35
N LEU A 246 28.64 -14.97 -13.04
CA LEU A 246 28.91 -14.01 -14.09
C LEU A 246 28.88 -12.54 -13.60
N GLY A 247 28.31 -12.30 -12.43
CA GLY A 247 28.15 -10.97 -11.87
C GLY A 247 26.78 -10.74 -11.25
N HIS A 248 26.32 -9.47 -11.24
CA HIS A 248 25.03 -9.13 -10.67
C HIS A 248 24.26 -8.11 -11.50
N ILE A 249 22.93 -8.10 -11.31
CA ILE A 249 22.02 -7.13 -11.91
C ILE A 249 21.32 -6.38 -10.78
N ALA A 250 21.43 -5.06 -10.78
CA ALA A 250 20.74 -4.18 -9.84
C ALA A 250 19.45 -3.68 -10.44
N ILE A 251 18.33 -3.98 -9.77
CA ILE A 251 16.99 -3.51 -10.11
C ILE A 251 16.61 -2.39 -9.14
N GLY A 252 16.52 -1.17 -9.66
CA GLY A 252 16.03 -0.01 -8.92
C GLY A 252 14.53 -0.09 -8.69
N THR A 253 14.09 0.30 -7.50
CA THR A 253 12.67 0.40 -7.15
C THR A 253 12.40 1.65 -6.32
N ASN A 254 11.18 2.18 -6.40
CA ASN A 254 10.73 3.31 -5.58
C ASN A 254 10.59 2.96 -4.09
N SER A 255 10.40 1.66 -3.76
CA SER A 255 10.36 1.17 -2.39
C SER A 255 10.80 -0.29 -2.33
N VAL A 256 11.97 -0.53 -1.74
CA VAL A 256 12.49 -1.89 -1.56
C VAL A 256 11.55 -2.73 -0.70
N GLU A 257 10.97 -2.17 0.36
CA GLU A 257 10.07 -2.90 1.25
C GLU A 257 8.77 -3.35 0.55
N ARG A 258 8.16 -2.46 -0.26
CA ARG A 258 6.98 -2.82 -1.07
C ARG A 258 7.33 -3.81 -2.18
N ALA A 259 8.50 -3.66 -2.77
CA ALA A 259 8.98 -4.59 -3.80
C ALA A 259 9.23 -5.99 -3.22
N ILE A 260 9.82 -6.10 -2.03
CA ILE A 260 9.98 -7.37 -1.31
C ILE A 260 8.61 -8.01 -1.09
N TYR A 261 7.66 -7.28 -0.50
CA TYR A 261 6.32 -7.79 -0.22
C TYR A 261 5.63 -8.34 -1.48
N GLN A 262 5.67 -7.59 -2.58
CA GLN A 262 5.05 -8.00 -3.83
C GLN A 262 5.75 -9.21 -4.47
N LEU A 263 7.07 -9.27 -4.43
CA LEU A 263 7.81 -10.38 -5.01
C LEU A 263 7.72 -11.66 -4.15
N GLU A 264 7.72 -11.54 -2.82
CA GLU A 264 7.50 -12.68 -1.91
C GLU A 264 6.11 -13.28 -2.08
N SER A 265 5.08 -12.45 -2.32
CA SER A 265 3.73 -12.96 -2.63
C SER A 265 3.66 -13.76 -3.94
N LEU A 266 4.65 -13.59 -4.82
CA LEU A 266 4.84 -14.36 -6.06
C LEU A 266 5.81 -15.53 -5.89
N GLY A 267 6.26 -15.82 -4.67
CA GLY A 267 7.17 -16.93 -4.38
C GLY A 267 8.65 -16.62 -4.56
N VAL A 268 9.02 -15.36 -4.77
CA VAL A 268 10.45 -14.96 -4.84
C VAL A 268 11.03 -14.93 -3.42
N GLU A 269 12.19 -15.57 -3.23
CA GLU A 269 12.89 -15.58 -1.95
C GLU A 269 14.06 -14.60 -1.93
N PHE A 270 14.25 -13.93 -0.78
CA PHE A 270 15.34 -12.98 -0.55
C PHE A 270 16.35 -13.51 0.46
N ASN A 271 17.60 -13.07 0.32
CA ASN A 271 18.69 -13.36 1.26
C ASN A 271 18.72 -12.26 2.34
N TYR A 272 18.15 -12.55 3.51
CA TYR A 272 18.13 -11.63 4.64
C TYR A 272 19.40 -11.69 5.51
N ASP A 273 20.22 -12.71 5.34
CA ASP A 273 21.37 -12.99 6.20
C ASP A 273 22.65 -12.34 5.69
N GLU A 274 22.79 -12.26 4.36
CA GLU A 274 24.01 -11.74 3.72
C GLU A 274 23.72 -10.62 2.73
N TYR A 275 24.62 -9.62 2.66
CA TYR A 275 24.59 -8.53 1.66
C TYR A 275 23.34 -7.67 1.68
N VAL A 276 22.71 -7.49 2.85
CA VAL A 276 21.60 -6.57 3.04
C VAL A 276 22.14 -5.19 3.39
N ALA A 277 21.91 -4.21 2.52
CA ALA A 277 22.19 -2.81 2.84
C ALA A 277 20.98 -2.19 3.55
N ARG A 278 21.24 -1.55 4.69
CA ARG A 278 20.22 -0.89 5.52
C ARG A 278 20.47 0.61 5.58
N ASP A 279 19.42 1.37 5.86
CA ASP A 279 19.53 2.81 6.06
C ASP A 279 20.39 3.11 7.30
N LYS A 280 21.34 4.05 7.16
CA LYS A 280 22.30 4.39 8.26
C LYS A 280 21.60 5.04 9.46
N LYS A 281 20.48 5.73 9.25
CA LYS A 281 19.72 6.42 10.30
C LYS A 281 18.60 5.55 10.89
N ASN A 282 18.09 4.61 10.11
CA ASN A 282 17.06 3.66 10.53
C ASN A 282 17.42 2.24 10.03
N PRO A 283 18.14 1.43 10.83
CA PRO A 283 18.57 0.09 10.43
C PRO A 283 17.44 -0.90 10.11
N ASN A 284 16.20 -0.57 10.46
CA ASN A 284 15.04 -1.39 10.10
C ASN A 284 14.62 -1.21 8.63
N VAL A 285 15.10 -0.16 7.96
CA VAL A 285 14.79 0.11 6.54
C VAL A 285 15.84 -0.54 5.65
N ILE A 286 15.40 -1.45 4.78
CA ILE A 286 16.25 -2.10 3.79
C ILE A 286 16.40 -1.19 2.58
N LYS A 287 17.64 -0.93 2.16
CA LYS A 287 18.01 -0.13 0.99
C LYS A 287 18.46 -0.95 -0.20
N ALA A 288 18.99 -2.14 0.04
CA ALA A 288 19.27 -3.12 -1.00
C ALA A 288 19.25 -4.54 -0.41
N ILE A 289 18.79 -5.50 -1.22
CA ILE A 289 18.72 -6.91 -0.83
C ILE A 289 18.81 -7.80 -2.07
N TYR A 290 19.52 -8.92 -1.94
CA TYR A 290 19.65 -9.90 -3.01
C TYR A 290 18.54 -10.94 -2.97
N LEU A 291 18.11 -11.41 -4.16
CA LEU A 291 17.34 -12.62 -4.30
C LEU A 291 18.22 -13.83 -3.93
N LYS A 292 17.63 -14.89 -3.40
CA LYS A 292 18.35 -16.15 -3.10
C LYS A 292 18.84 -16.83 -4.37
N GLU A 293 18.03 -16.83 -5.41
CA GLU A 293 18.36 -17.47 -6.68
C GLU A 293 19.11 -16.52 -7.63
N ALA A 294 20.11 -17.07 -8.31
CA ALA A 294 20.79 -16.41 -9.42
C ALA A 294 20.12 -16.78 -10.75
N PHE A 295 19.93 -15.81 -11.63
CA PHE A 295 19.32 -16.01 -12.94
C PHE A 295 20.41 -16.05 -14.01
N SER A 296 20.50 -17.15 -14.77
CA SER A 296 21.49 -17.33 -15.82
C SER A 296 22.93 -16.99 -15.40
N GLY A 297 23.28 -17.27 -14.13
CA GLY A 297 24.61 -17.02 -13.57
C GLY A 297 24.83 -15.60 -13.03
N PHE A 298 23.81 -14.72 -13.09
CA PHE A 298 23.85 -13.40 -12.45
C PHE A 298 23.04 -13.42 -11.15
N ALA A 299 23.60 -12.89 -10.07
CA ALA A 299 22.84 -12.54 -8.89
C ALA A 299 21.97 -11.32 -9.20
N VAL A 300 20.75 -11.29 -8.67
CA VAL A 300 19.85 -10.14 -8.82
C VAL A 300 19.59 -9.51 -7.47
N HIS A 301 19.61 -8.19 -7.39
CA HIS A 301 19.25 -7.48 -6.18
C HIS A 301 18.37 -6.27 -6.44
N LEU A 302 17.51 -5.98 -5.44
CA LEU A 302 16.77 -4.72 -5.39
C LEU A 302 17.63 -3.63 -4.78
N VAL A 303 17.46 -2.40 -5.26
CA VAL A 303 18.10 -1.21 -4.68
C VAL A 303 17.13 -0.04 -4.67
N GLN A 304 17.10 0.72 -3.55
CA GLN A 304 16.30 1.93 -3.42
C GLN A 304 16.76 3.00 -4.41
N LYS A 305 15.85 3.61 -5.15
CA LYS A 305 16.12 4.77 -6.01
C LYS A 305 16.45 6.02 -5.21
#